data_8a1b6a9db01f98afb3f2f251c7569640
#
_entry.id   8a1b6a9db01f98afb3f2f251c7569640
#
_cell.length_a   1.000
_cell.length_b   1.000
_cell.length_c   1.000
_cell.angle_alpha   90.00
_cell.angle_beta   90.00
_cell.angle_gamma   90.00
#
_symmetry.space_group_name_H-M   'P 1'
#
loop_
_entity.id
_entity.type
_entity.pdbx_description
1 polymer ?
#
loop_
_entity_poly.entity_id
_entity_poly.type
_entity_poly.pdbx_seq_one_letter_code
_entity_poly.pdbx_strand_id
1 'polypeptide(L)'
;MRERKYARNKAVEYAGKWAYSRNPKYYNFDLIGGDCTSFVSQCIFAGSNIMNYTKDIGWYYINGNNKSPSWTGVEFLHKFLVNNRGIGPYGKEIKVM
;
A
#
# COMPACT_ATOMS: atom_id res chain seq x y z
N MET A 1 -18.05 13.74 1.46
CA MET A 1 -16.85 13.12 0.87
C MET A 1 -17.27 12.13 -0.21
N ARG A 2 -16.56 12.17 -1.32
CA ARG A 2 -16.87 11.29 -2.45
C ARG A 2 -16.05 10.00 -2.35
N GLU A 3 -16.73 8.85 -2.37
CA GLU A 3 -16.06 7.57 -2.45
C GLU A 3 -15.56 7.31 -3.87
N ARG A 4 -14.37 6.76 -3.98
CA ARG A 4 -13.78 6.37 -5.24
C ARG A 4 -13.76 4.85 -5.32
N LYS A 5 -14.26 4.32 -6.42
CA LYS A 5 -14.25 2.87 -6.61
C LYS A 5 -12.81 2.35 -6.77
N TYR A 6 -12.49 1.31 -6.03
CA TYR A 6 -11.20 0.65 -6.14
C TYR A 6 -11.11 -0.12 -7.48
N ALA A 7 -10.06 0.16 -8.24
CA ALA A 7 -9.85 -0.48 -9.53
C ALA A 7 -9.05 -1.77 -9.35
N ARG A 8 -9.73 -2.84 -8.97
CA ARG A 8 -9.09 -4.13 -8.71
C ARG A 8 -8.27 -4.62 -9.88
N ASN A 9 -8.76 -4.45 -11.11
CA ASN A 9 -8.04 -4.88 -12.30
C ASN A 9 -6.68 -4.20 -12.43
N LYS A 10 -6.58 -2.93 -12.06
CA LYS A 10 -5.30 -2.21 -12.10
C LYS A 10 -4.32 -2.73 -11.07
N ALA A 11 -4.80 -3.12 -9.89
CA ALA A 11 -3.96 -3.75 -8.88
C ALA A 11 -3.43 -5.09 -9.36
N VAL A 12 -4.27 -5.89 -10.00
CA VAL A 12 -3.88 -7.19 -10.55
C VAL A 12 -2.89 -7.02 -11.72
N GLU A 13 -3.13 -6.06 -12.60
CA GLU A 13 -2.20 -5.76 -13.69
C GLU A 13 -0.82 -5.38 -13.15
N TYR A 14 -0.78 -4.51 -12.14
CA TYR A 14 0.47 -4.11 -11.51
C TYR A 14 1.20 -5.32 -10.92
N ALA A 15 0.48 -6.14 -10.18
CA ALA A 15 1.06 -7.33 -9.58
C ALA A 15 1.65 -8.27 -10.63
N GLY A 16 0.94 -8.51 -11.73
CA GLY A 16 1.43 -9.35 -12.82
C GLY A 16 2.65 -8.77 -13.51
N LYS A 17 2.66 -7.46 -13.72
CA LYS A 17 3.77 -6.79 -14.40
C LYS A 17 5.07 -6.84 -13.58
N TRP A 18 4.97 -6.69 -12.25
CA TRP A 18 6.14 -6.53 -11.41
C TRP A 18 6.43 -7.71 -10.48
N ALA A 19 5.69 -8.82 -10.60
CA ALA A 19 5.86 -9.98 -9.72
C ALA A 19 7.28 -10.56 -9.78
N TYR A 20 7.91 -10.53 -10.96
CA TYR A 20 9.24 -11.10 -11.16
C TYR A 20 10.30 -10.07 -11.50
N SER A 21 9.98 -8.79 -11.33
CA SER A 21 10.93 -7.71 -11.54
C SER A 21 10.60 -6.56 -10.62
N ARG A 22 11.43 -5.54 -10.61
CA ARG A 22 11.29 -4.45 -9.67
C ARG A 22 10.96 -3.15 -10.38
N ASN A 23 9.90 -2.45 -9.90
CA ASN A 23 9.58 -1.12 -10.40
C ASN A 23 10.65 -0.14 -9.88
N PRO A 24 11.44 0.50 -10.77
CA PRO A 24 12.53 1.36 -10.33
C PRO A 24 12.07 2.65 -9.63
N LYS A 25 10.78 2.98 -9.68
CA LYS A 25 10.25 4.13 -8.95
C LYS A 25 10.27 3.95 -7.44
N TYR A 26 10.38 2.70 -6.97
CA TYR A 26 10.32 2.41 -5.55
C TYR A 26 11.64 1.89 -5.05
N TYR A 27 12.01 2.30 -3.83
CA TYR A 27 13.25 1.87 -3.20
C TYR A 27 13.25 0.36 -2.98
N ASN A 28 14.43 -0.25 -3.11
CA ASN A 28 14.62 -1.67 -2.86
C ASN A 28 14.85 -1.92 -1.37
N PHE A 29 13.88 -2.53 -0.71
CA PHE A 29 13.92 -2.79 0.74
C PHE A 29 14.44 -4.18 1.10
N ASP A 30 14.99 -4.94 0.14
CA ASP A 30 15.45 -6.31 0.40
C ASP A 30 16.45 -6.40 1.55
N LEU A 31 17.37 -5.44 1.65
CA LEU A 31 18.44 -5.48 2.66
C LEU A 31 18.01 -4.98 4.02
N ILE A 32 16.97 -4.17 4.09
CA ILE A 32 16.52 -3.56 5.36
C ILE A 32 15.14 -4.04 5.79
N GLY A 33 14.52 -4.90 5.00
CA GLY A 33 13.19 -5.43 5.31
C GLY A 33 12.07 -4.56 4.78
N GLY A 34 10.90 -5.15 4.63
CA GLY A 34 9.71 -4.43 4.21
C GLY A 34 9.44 -4.45 2.71
N ASP A 35 10.24 -5.17 1.92
CA ASP A 35 10.08 -5.18 0.47
C ASP A 35 8.77 -5.86 0.04
N CYS A 36 8.39 -6.94 0.71
CA CYS A 36 7.12 -7.63 0.41
C CYS A 36 5.93 -6.72 0.69
N THR A 37 5.93 -6.02 1.83
CA THR A 37 4.84 -5.10 2.17
C THR A 37 4.84 -3.90 1.24
N SER A 38 6.02 -3.40 0.86
CA SER A 38 6.11 -2.34 -0.13
C SER A 38 5.47 -2.75 -1.45
N PHE A 39 5.71 -3.99 -1.92
CA PHE A 39 5.08 -4.47 -3.15
C PHE A 39 3.56 -4.53 -3.02
N VAL A 40 3.04 -5.02 -1.90
CA VAL A 40 1.59 -5.05 -1.66
C VAL A 40 1.02 -3.63 -1.66
N SER A 41 1.70 -2.69 -1.00
CA SER A 41 1.29 -1.28 -1.00
C SER A 41 1.27 -0.71 -2.42
N GLN A 42 2.27 -1.04 -3.24
CA GLN A 42 2.30 -0.61 -4.64
C GLN A 42 1.09 -1.13 -5.43
N CYS A 43 0.73 -2.40 -5.23
CA CYS A 43 -0.43 -2.99 -5.88
C CYS A 43 -1.71 -2.27 -5.46
N ILE A 44 -1.87 -2.02 -4.17
CA ILE A 44 -3.05 -1.32 -3.64
C ILE A 44 -3.11 0.10 -4.20
N PHE A 45 -1.96 0.78 -4.29
CA PHE A 45 -1.92 2.13 -4.87
C PHE A 45 -2.30 2.12 -6.34
N ALA A 46 -1.87 1.11 -7.10
CA ALA A 46 -2.26 0.99 -8.50
C ALA A 46 -3.79 0.92 -8.65
N GLY A 47 -4.46 0.26 -7.70
CA GLY A 47 -5.92 0.15 -7.73
C GLY A 47 -6.65 1.35 -7.15
N SER A 48 -6.12 1.96 -6.09
CA SER A 48 -6.77 3.09 -5.41
C SER A 48 -6.40 4.45 -5.99
N ASN A 49 -5.17 4.56 -6.48
CA ASN A 49 -4.61 5.79 -7.06
C ASN A 49 -4.65 6.99 -6.10
N ILE A 50 -4.62 6.74 -4.80
CA ILE A 50 -4.66 7.80 -3.79
C ILE A 50 -3.90 7.34 -2.54
N MET A 51 -3.15 8.27 -1.94
CA MET A 51 -2.41 8.05 -0.71
C MET A 51 -2.98 8.91 0.40
N ASN A 52 -2.75 8.50 1.65
CA ASN A 52 -3.09 9.31 2.81
C ASN A 52 -1.79 9.85 3.41
N TYR A 53 -1.56 11.15 3.29
CA TYR A 53 -0.31 11.79 3.72
C TYR A 53 -0.29 12.19 5.18
N THR A 54 -1.21 11.70 6.00
CA THR A 54 -1.18 11.94 7.44
C THR A 54 0.10 11.34 8.01
N LYS A 55 0.89 12.16 8.69
CA LYS A 55 2.17 11.74 9.22
C LYS A 55 1.97 10.59 10.21
N ASP A 56 2.80 9.57 10.11
CA ASP A 56 2.88 8.38 10.96
C ASP A 56 1.69 7.44 10.87
N ILE A 57 0.46 7.94 10.81
CA ILE A 57 -0.74 7.10 10.80
C ILE A 57 -1.39 6.97 9.42
N GLY A 58 -0.85 7.66 8.42
CA GLY A 58 -1.36 7.58 7.05
C GLY A 58 -0.77 6.41 6.28
N TRP A 59 -0.83 6.54 4.96
CA TRP A 59 -0.32 5.51 4.06
C TRP A 59 0.17 6.21 2.80
N TYR A 60 1.49 6.32 2.68
CA TYR A 60 2.09 7.06 1.57
C TYR A 60 3.53 6.63 1.32
N TYR A 61 4.00 6.90 0.12
CA TYR A 61 5.39 6.74 -0.27
C TYR A 61 5.79 7.91 -1.18
N ILE A 62 6.84 8.63 -0.79
CA ILE A 62 7.43 9.70 -1.60
C ILE A 62 8.79 9.25 -2.12
N ASN A 63 9.63 8.72 -1.22
CA ASN A 63 10.91 8.09 -1.57
C ASN A 63 11.33 7.14 -0.44
N GLY A 64 12.47 6.46 -0.60
CA GLY A 64 12.94 5.48 0.37
C GLY A 64 13.10 6.01 1.79
N ASN A 65 13.35 7.31 1.93
CA ASN A 65 13.53 7.95 3.24
C ASN A 65 12.29 8.72 3.70
N ASN A 66 11.26 8.78 2.89
CA ASN A 66 10.04 9.54 3.21
C ASN A 66 8.81 8.73 2.81
N LYS A 67 8.36 7.92 3.73
CA LYS A 67 7.21 7.03 3.55
C LYS A 67 6.59 6.79 4.91
N SER A 68 5.33 6.38 4.93
CA SER A 68 4.67 6.00 6.17
C SER A 68 5.13 4.62 6.64
N PRO A 69 5.09 4.33 7.94
CA PRO A 69 5.37 2.98 8.44
C PRO A 69 4.47 1.91 7.80
N SER A 70 3.24 2.27 7.46
CA SER A 70 2.29 1.35 6.84
C SER A 70 2.70 0.90 5.43
N TRP A 71 3.55 1.68 4.75
CA TRP A 71 3.96 1.31 3.39
C TRP A 71 4.84 0.06 3.37
N THR A 72 5.66 -0.13 4.40
CA THR A 72 6.64 -1.22 4.48
C THR A 72 6.45 -2.14 5.67
N GLY A 73 5.58 -1.82 6.62
CA GLY A 73 5.36 -2.63 7.81
C GLY A 73 3.99 -3.30 7.78
N VAL A 74 3.97 -4.65 7.75
CA VAL A 74 2.74 -5.41 7.56
C VAL A 74 1.70 -5.11 8.64
N GLU A 75 2.12 -5.00 9.90
CA GLU A 75 1.19 -4.70 10.98
C GLU A 75 0.59 -3.31 10.87
N PHE A 76 1.43 -2.33 10.47
CA PHE A 76 0.97 -0.95 10.27
C PHE A 76 0.04 -0.85 9.06
N LEU A 77 0.33 -1.59 7.99
CA LEU A 77 -0.55 -1.62 6.83
C LEU A 77 -1.92 -2.22 7.20
N HIS A 78 -1.93 -3.31 7.93
CA HIS A 78 -3.17 -3.94 8.39
C HIS A 78 -3.99 -2.95 9.21
N LYS A 79 -3.36 -2.28 10.19
CA LYS A 79 -4.05 -1.29 11.01
C LYS A 79 -4.62 -0.16 10.17
N PHE A 80 -3.84 0.34 9.21
CA PHE A 80 -4.31 1.42 8.36
C PHE A 80 -5.55 1.01 7.57
N LEU A 81 -5.50 -0.13 6.89
CA LEU A 81 -6.60 -0.57 6.03
C LEU A 81 -7.88 -0.84 6.83
N VAL A 82 -7.74 -1.48 7.99
CA VAL A 82 -8.91 -1.85 8.81
C VAL A 82 -9.54 -0.63 9.48
N ASN A 83 -8.73 0.35 9.87
CA ASN A 83 -9.21 1.50 10.63
C ASN A 83 -9.40 2.77 9.82
N ASN A 84 -9.03 2.79 8.54
CA ASN A 84 -9.11 4.01 7.75
C ASN A 84 -10.56 4.44 7.53
N ARG A 85 -10.89 5.65 8.00
CA ARG A 85 -12.18 6.29 7.77
C ARG A 85 -12.02 7.57 6.94
N GLY A 86 -10.79 7.88 6.56
CA GLY A 86 -10.46 9.08 5.79
C GLY A 86 -10.06 8.76 4.37
N ILE A 87 -9.06 9.49 3.89
CA ILE A 87 -8.56 9.38 2.51
C ILE A 87 -7.74 8.09 2.36
N GLY A 88 -7.93 7.41 1.24
CA GLY A 88 -7.16 6.23 0.88
C GLY A 88 -7.95 4.94 0.97
N PRO A 89 -7.30 3.82 0.66
CA PRO A 89 -7.96 2.52 0.65
C PRO A 89 -8.34 2.05 2.05
N TYR A 90 -9.29 1.11 2.12
CA TYR A 90 -9.67 0.46 3.38
C TYR A 90 -10.10 -0.97 3.08
N GLY A 91 -10.07 -1.78 4.12
CA GLY A 91 -10.48 -3.17 4.01
C GLY A 91 -11.19 -3.65 5.25
N LYS A 92 -11.69 -4.87 5.20
CA LYS A 92 -12.33 -5.51 6.33
C LYS A 92 -11.49 -6.68 6.80
N GLU A 93 -11.43 -6.86 8.12
CA GLU A 93 -10.83 -8.04 8.69
C GLU A 93 -11.81 -9.20 8.57
N ILE A 94 -11.36 -10.30 8.01
CA ILE A 94 -12.16 -11.51 7.87
C ILE A 94 -11.57 -12.57 8.77
N LYS A 95 -12.40 -13.09 9.70
CA LYS A 95 -11.97 -14.18 10.55
C LYS A 95 -12.20 -15.50 9.83
N VAL A 96 -11.17 -16.31 9.79
CA VAL A 96 -11.25 -17.67 9.24
C VAL A 96 -11.46 -18.61 10.40
N MET A 97 -12.54 -19.36 10.32
CA MET A 97 -12.86 -20.34 11.35
C MET A 97 -12.42 -21.74 10.96
#